data_3fb780560f37e431a35cc1e2657c256c
#
_entry.id   3fb780560f37e431a35cc1e2657c256c
#
_cell.length_a   1.000
_cell.length_b   1.000
_cell.length_c   1.000
_cell.angle_alpha   90.00
_cell.angle_beta   90.00
_cell.angle_gamma   90.00
#
_symmetry.space_group_name_H-M   'P 1'
#
loop_
_entity.id
_entity.type
_entity.pdbx_description
1 polymer ?
#
loop_
_entity_poly.entity_id
_entity_poly.type
_entity_poly.pdbx_seq_one_letter_code
_entity_poly.pdbx_strand_id
1 'polypeptide(L)'
;MTCRQNERNDLKMKNSMEKLKKIPIQSTAIVLGLILMVTFFSIASSNFLTPSNINNILLATMINGILSVGALYVVVTGGIDVCIGTSMTFVSVMLGVFMNWWGMPAWMGIICGILTGAAVGLINGIMVTKMKITPFIATLGMQMVTAGLAIVITDGTPIYFTQIQGYQNIALGSPFAGWLADLGIADYAINTGVIIMFLLAILFGVMLAKTAFGRYLYAIGNNRESTRLSGIKVDKWELLAYIVAGSMAAVAGILMTSRMNTAYPSIGSGYEMNAVAACVIGGASLAGGKGTMKGAILGAFIMSVLTNGLRLLSVSTEWQKVLTGVIIIIAVYIDIVGKRKKNG
;
A
#
# COMPACT_ATOMS: atom_id res chain seq x y z
N MET A 1 30.99 2.91 -48.25
CA MET A 1 30.92 2.81 -46.75
C MET A 1 29.64 3.37 -46.14
N THR A 2 28.90 4.21 -46.81
CA THR A 2 27.68 4.91 -46.33
C THR A 2 26.40 4.03 -46.27
N CYS A 3 26.25 3.02 -47.09
CA CYS A 3 25.02 2.20 -47.11
C CYS A 3 24.86 1.28 -45.87
N ARG A 4 25.94 0.64 -45.42
CA ARG A 4 25.96 -0.19 -44.19
C ARG A 4 25.74 0.58 -42.88
N GLN A 5 26.04 1.87 -42.89
CA GLN A 5 25.86 2.73 -41.72
C GLN A 5 24.41 3.17 -41.56
N ASN A 6 23.69 3.38 -42.67
CA ASN A 6 22.26 3.69 -42.66
C ASN A 6 21.43 2.46 -42.26
N GLU A 7 21.71 1.26 -42.76
CA GLU A 7 21.04 0.05 -42.33
C GLU A 7 21.21 -0.26 -40.84
N ARG A 8 22.40 0.03 -40.25
CA ARG A 8 22.62 -0.11 -38.80
C ARG A 8 21.82 0.91 -37.96
N ASN A 9 21.66 2.11 -38.48
CA ASN A 9 20.88 3.16 -37.79
C ASN A 9 19.38 2.86 -37.89
N ASP A 10 18.88 2.36 -39.01
CA ASP A 10 17.49 1.92 -39.16
C ASP A 10 17.16 0.71 -38.29
N LEU A 11 18.08 -0.27 -38.19
CA LEU A 11 17.94 -1.39 -37.26
C LEU A 11 17.96 -0.97 -35.78
N LYS A 12 18.80 0.02 -35.41
CA LYS A 12 18.81 0.56 -34.06
C LYS A 12 17.54 1.36 -33.74
N MET A 13 17.04 2.15 -34.68
CA MET A 13 15.76 2.86 -34.54
C MET A 13 14.59 1.90 -34.46
N LYS A 14 14.56 0.86 -35.30
CA LYS A 14 13.52 -0.17 -35.30
C LYS A 14 13.51 -0.95 -33.97
N ASN A 15 14.68 -1.35 -33.47
CA ASN A 15 14.83 -2.00 -32.17
C ASN A 15 14.50 -1.07 -30.99
N SER A 16 14.78 0.22 -31.10
CA SER A 16 14.39 1.22 -30.11
C SER A 16 12.88 1.45 -30.11
N MET A 17 12.25 1.52 -31.29
CA MET A 17 10.79 1.64 -31.42
C MET A 17 10.05 0.37 -31.00
N GLU A 18 10.60 -0.83 -31.23
CA GLU A 18 10.05 -2.08 -30.69
C GLU A 18 10.17 -2.16 -29.16
N LYS A 19 11.26 -1.65 -28.57
CA LYS A 19 11.40 -1.53 -27.12
C LYS A 19 10.41 -0.52 -26.54
N LEU A 20 10.11 0.58 -27.20
CA LEU A 20 9.09 1.56 -26.81
C LEU A 20 7.66 0.99 -26.91
N LYS A 21 7.38 0.14 -27.92
CA LYS A 21 6.09 -0.59 -28.03
C LYS A 21 5.89 -1.67 -26.96
N LYS A 22 6.95 -2.12 -26.27
CA LYS A 22 6.89 -3.10 -25.18
C LYS A 22 6.67 -2.47 -23.81
N ILE A 23 6.65 -1.15 -23.66
CA ILE A 23 6.26 -0.49 -22.39
C ILE A 23 4.73 -0.62 -22.30
N PRO A 24 4.18 -1.31 -21.30
CA PRO A 24 2.74 -1.44 -21.19
C PRO A 24 2.13 -0.04 -21.02
N ILE A 25 1.29 0.35 -21.95
CA ILE A 25 0.62 1.67 -22.04
C ILE A 25 0.03 2.08 -20.70
N GLN A 26 -0.40 1.12 -19.90
CA GLN A 26 -1.00 1.33 -18.58
C GLN A 26 0.01 1.87 -17.55
N SER A 27 1.24 1.33 -17.51
CA SER A 27 2.29 1.84 -16.59
C SER A 27 2.75 3.25 -16.98
N THR A 28 2.79 3.55 -18.28
CA THR A 28 3.15 4.89 -18.78
C THR A 28 2.10 5.92 -18.41
N ALA A 29 0.82 5.57 -18.50
CA ALA A 29 -0.28 6.45 -18.11
C ALA A 29 -0.26 6.79 -16.62
N ILE A 30 0.06 5.82 -15.75
CA ILE A 30 0.17 6.03 -14.30
C ILE A 30 1.32 7.01 -13.97
N VAL A 31 2.49 6.79 -14.58
CA VAL A 31 3.65 7.67 -14.38
C VAL A 31 3.38 9.08 -14.90
N LEU A 32 2.74 9.20 -16.07
CA LEU A 32 2.34 10.48 -16.64
C LEU A 32 1.36 11.22 -15.71
N GLY A 33 0.37 10.52 -15.17
CA GLY A 33 -0.59 11.06 -14.20
C GLY A 33 0.12 11.57 -12.94
N LEU A 34 1.10 10.83 -12.41
CA LEU A 34 1.90 11.26 -11.27
C LEU A 34 2.70 12.54 -11.61
N ILE A 35 3.37 12.58 -12.77
CA ILE A 35 4.13 13.75 -13.22
C ILE A 35 3.21 14.98 -13.35
N LEU A 36 2.06 14.83 -13.99
CA LEU A 36 1.08 15.92 -14.14
C LEU A 36 0.61 16.45 -12.78
N MET A 37 0.34 15.55 -11.83
CA MET A 37 -0.09 15.93 -10.49
C MET A 37 1.02 16.65 -9.71
N VAL A 38 2.25 16.16 -9.77
CA VAL A 38 3.42 16.82 -9.17
C VAL A 38 3.62 18.19 -9.79
N THR A 39 3.55 18.32 -11.12
CA THR A 39 3.67 19.60 -11.81
C THR A 39 2.57 20.57 -11.40
N PHE A 40 1.32 20.12 -11.35
CA PHE A 40 0.18 20.94 -10.92
C PHE A 40 0.39 21.51 -9.52
N PHE A 41 0.70 20.65 -8.52
CA PHE A 41 0.91 21.13 -7.15
C PHE A 41 2.18 21.97 -6.99
N SER A 42 3.21 21.75 -7.80
CA SER A 42 4.44 22.57 -7.81
C SER A 42 4.17 24.00 -8.30
N ILE A 43 3.24 24.17 -9.25
CA ILE A 43 2.82 25.49 -9.72
C ILE A 43 1.85 26.13 -8.71
N ALA A 44 0.96 25.32 -8.11
CA ALA A 44 -0.08 25.83 -7.21
C ALA A 44 0.45 26.21 -5.81
N SER A 45 1.60 25.68 -5.37
CA SER A 45 2.19 25.96 -4.05
C SER A 45 3.72 26.00 -4.12
N SER A 46 4.32 27.11 -3.73
CA SER A 46 5.78 27.28 -3.63
C SER A 46 6.41 26.33 -2.61
N ASN A 47 5.64 25.86 -1.62
CA ASN A 47 6.11 24.95 -0.58
C ASN A 47 6.07 23.47 -0.99
N PHE A 48 5.53 23.14 -2.18
CA PHE A 48 5.31 21.76 -2.58
C PHE A 48 6.63 20.98 -2.79
N LEU A 49 7.65 21.60 -3.42
CA LEU A 49 8.96 20.98 -3.69
C LEU A 49 9.99 21.21 -2.57
N THR A 50 9.60 21.74 -1.42
CA THR A 50 10.53 21.89 -0.31
C THR A 50 10.97 20.52 0.25
N PRO A 51 12.24 20.37 0.72
CA PRO A 51 12.73 19.12 1.30
C PRO A 51 11.82 18.55 2.40
N SER A 52 11.34 19.43 3.28
CA SER A 52 10.41 19.08 4.36
C SER A 52 9.12 18.48 3.82
N ASN A 53 8.54 19.06 2.75
CA ASN A 53 7.31 18.55 2.18
C ASN A 53 7.52 17.27 1.39
N ILE A 54 8.63 17.12 0.67
CA ILE A 54 9.00 15.86 0.01
C ILE A 54 9.10 14.74 1.05
N ASN A 55 9.72 15.00 2.20
CA ASN A 55 9.78 14.06 3.30
C ASN A 55 8.39 13.69 3.84
N ASN A 56 7.49 14.67 3.98
CA ASN A 56 6.10 14.42 4.39
C ASN A 56 5.34 13.54 3.38
N ILE A 57 5.55 13.74 2.07
CA ILE A 57 4.99 12.89 1.02
C ILE A 57 5.54 11.47 1.15
N LEU A 58 6.84 11.30 1.34
CA LEU A 58 7.47 9.99 1.52
C LEU A 58 6.93 9.26 2.76
N LEU A 59 6.78 9.96 3.89
CA LEU A 59 6.22 9.41 5.12
C LEU A 59 4.72 9.06 5.00
N ALA A 60 3.95 9.80 4.20
CA ALA A 60 2.57 9.45 3.90
C ALA A 60 2.53 8.22 2.97
N THR A 61 3.42 8.18 1.98
CA THR A 61 3.53 7.06 1.04
C THR A 61 4.00 5.79 1.73
N MET A 62 4.84 5.88 2.75
CA MET A 62 5.26 4.74 3.57
C MET A 62 4.06 3.95 4.09
N ILE A 63 3.09 4.62 4.70
CA ILE A 63 1.90 3.96 5.26
C ILE A 63 1.00 3.44 4.12
N ASN A 64 0.62 4.32 3.18
CA ASN A 64 -0.23 3.93 2.04
C ASN A 64 0.42 2.81 1.21
N GLY A 65 1.73 2.84 1.01
CA GLY A 65 2.48 1.85 0.25
C GLY A 65 2.47 0.47 0.92
N ILE A 66 2.74 0.39 2.23
CA ILE A 66 2.74 -0.89 2.95
C ILE A 66 1.33 -1.50 2.97
N LEU A 67 0.30 -0.69 3.22
CA LEU A 67 -1.08 -1.17 3.15
C LEU A 67 -1.44 -1.64 1.73
N SER A 68 -0.98 -0.92 0.70
CA SER A 68 -1.19 -1.33 -0.70
C SER A 68 -0.45 -2.62 -1.06
N VAL A 69 0.73 -2.89 -0.46
CA VAL A 69 1.41 -4.20 -0.59
C VAL A 69 0.49 -5.32 -0.10
N GLY A 70 -0.10 -5.17 1.09
CA GLY A 70 -1.03 -6.16 1.64
C GLY A 70 -2.31 -6.28 0.83
N ALA A 71 -2.95 -5.14 0.52
CA ALA A 71 -4.20 -5.10 -0.24
C ALA A 71 -4.07 -5.75 -1.63
N LEU A 72 -2.91 -5.58 -2.31
CA LEU A 72 -2.67 -6.14 -3.63
C LEU A 72 -2.78 -7.67 -3.64
N TYR A 73 -2.31 -8.35 -2.59
CA TYR A 73 -2.39 -9.80 -2.49
C TYR A 73 -3.83 -10.31 -2.46
N VAL A 74 -4.71 -9.58 -1.78
CA VAL A 74 -6.15 -9.89 -1.73
C VAL A 74 -6.83 -9.50 -3.04
N VAL A 75 -6.55 -8.30 -3.59
CA VAL A 75 -7.14 -7.82 -4.85
C VAL A 75 -6.81 -8.73 -6.02
N VAL A 76 -5.59 -9.26 -6.10
CA VAL A 76 -5.19 -10.20 -7.17
C VAL A 76 -6.02 -11.48 -7.15
N THR A 77 -6.52 -11.94 -6.00
CA THR A 77 -7.45 -13.09 -5.92
C THR A 77 -8.89 -12.77 -6.28
N GLY A 78 -9.23 -11.50 -6.53
CA GLY A 78 -10.59 -11.00 -6.73
C GLY A 78 -11.32 -10.68 -5.42
N GLY A 79 -10.61 -10.70 -4.28
CA GLY A 79 -11.12 -10.27 -2.98
C GLY A 79 -10.95 -8.76 -2.77
N ILE A 80 -11.68 -8.22 -1.80
CA ILE A 80 -11.51 -6.86 -1.30
C ILE A 80 -11.37 -6.95 0.22
N ASP A 81 -10.29 -6.36 0.76
CA ASP A 81 -10.10 -6.24 2.21
C ASP A 81 -10.31 -4.79 2.64
N VAL A 82 -11.49 -4.51 3.20
CA VAL A 82 -11.81 -3.20 3.78
C VAL A 82 -11.43 -3.13 5.27
N CYS A 83 -10.98 -4.23 5.87
CA CYS A 83 -10.53 -4.25 7.26
C CYS A 83 -9.09 -3.74 7.44
N ILE A 84 -8.29 -3.61 6.36
CA ILE A 84 -6.85 -3.38 6.44
C ILE A 84 -6.50 -2.08 7.20
N GLY A 85 -7.31 -1.01 7.09
CA GLY A 85 -7.12 0.25 7.81
C GLY A 85 -7.42 0.11 9.31
N THR A 86 -8.53 -0.53 9.66
CA THR A 86 -8.89 -0.76 11.07
C THR A 86 -8.06 -1.85 11.72
N SER A 87 -7.56 -2.83 10.96
CA SER A 87 -6.52 -3.78 11.42
C SER A 87 -5.25 -3.04 11.83
N MET A 88 -4.81 -2.05 11.03
CA MET A 88 -3.70 -1.16 11.39
C MET A 88 -3.99 -0.42 12.71
N THR A 89 -5.20 0.13 12.86
CA THR A 89 -5.63 0.79 14.11
C THR A 89 -5.58 -0.16 15.30
N PHE A 90 -6.18 -1.34 15.15
CA PHE A 90 -6.24 -2.32 16.23
C PHE A 90 -4.84 -2.76 16.67
N VAL A 91 -3.95 -3.05 15.72
CA VAL A 91 -2.55 -3.34 16.03
C VAL A 91 -1.87 -2.16 16.72
N SER A 92 -2.11 -0.93 16.27
CA SER A 92 -1.55 0.28 16.91
C SER A 92 -1.94 0.39 18.38
N VAL A 93 -3.20 0.11 18.71
CA VAL A 93 -3.69 0.07 20.09
C VAL A 93 -3.04 -1.09 20.87
N MET A 94 -2.99 -2.29 20.28
CA MET A 94 -2.36 -3.46 20.94
C MET A 94 -0.87 -3.24 21.22
N LEU A 95 -0.15 -2.51 20.36
CA LEU A 95 1.23 -2.11 20.66
C LEU A 95 1.32 -1.27 21.92
N GLY A 96 0.39 -0.33 22.12
CA GLY A 96 0.29 0.45 23.35
C GLY A 96 0.01 -0.42 24.58
N VAL A 97 -0.90 -1.40 24.45
CA VAL A 97 -1.17 -2.39 25.51
C VAL A 97 0.09 -3.18 25.84
N PHE A 98 0.76 -3.75 24.84
CA PHE A 98 1.95 -4.58 25.06
C PHE A 98 3.11 -3.79 25.67
N MET A 99 3.41 -2.61 25.12
CA MET A 99 4.60 -1.87 25.50
C MET A 99 4.39 -0.98 26.74
N ASN A 100 3.22 -0.31 26.86
CA ASN A 100 2.98 0.63 27.96
C ASN A 100 2.25 -0.01 29.15
N TRP A 101 1.21 -0.83 28.88
CA TRP A 101 0.43 -1.39 30.00
C TRP A 101 1.06 -2.67 30.55
N TRP A 102 1.61 -3.53 29.68
CA TRP A 102 2.26 -4.77 30.10
C TRP A 102 3.79 -4.63 30.27
N GLY A 103 4.34 -3.45 29.95
CA GLY A 103 5.77 -3.18 30.14
C GLY A 103 6.71 -4.01 29.26
N MET A 104 6.22 -4.54 28.15
CA MET A 104 7.05 -5.35 27.24
C MET A 104 8.12 -4.46 26.57
N PRO A 105 9.35 -4.97 26.36
CA PRO A 105 10.34 -4.26 25.56
C PRO A 105 9.85 -4.08 24.12
N ALA A 106 10.28 -2.99 23.47
CA ALA A 106 9.77 -2.60 22.14
C ALA A 106 9.86 -3.71 21.09
N TRP A 107 10.97 -4.47 21.06
CA TRP A 107 11.14 -5.58 20.11
C TRP A 107 10.10 -6.69 20.29
N MET A 108 9.75 -7.02 21.55
CA MET A 108 8.73 -8.03 21.85
C MET A 108 7.33 -7.52 21.50
N GLY A 109 7.02 -6.24 21.83
CA GLY A 109 5.77 -5.59 21.44
C GLY A 109 5.57 -5.56 19.92
N ILE A 110 6.64 -5.30 19.15
CA ILE A 110 6.62 -5.36 17.68
C ILE A 110 6.26 -6.75 17.17
N ILE A 111 6.88 -7.80 17.70
CA ILE A 111 6.59 -9.18 17.30
C ILE A 111 5.12 -9.51 17.62
N CYS A 112 4.65 -9.19 18.83
CA CYS A 112 3.26 -9.40 19.23
C CYS A 112 2.28 -8.59 18.35
N GLY A 113 2.65 -7.37 17.96
CA GLY A 113 1.88 -6.56 17.04
C GLY A 113 1.75 -7.20 15.65
N ILE A 114 2.84 -7.74 15.10
CA ILE A 114 2.81 -8.46 13.82
C ILE A 114 1.94 -9.70 13.91
N LEU A 115 2.05 -10.46 15.00
CA LEU A 115 1.21 -11.64 15.24
C LEU A 115 -0.27 -11.27 15.39
N THR A 116 -0.58 -10.14 16.04
CA THR A 116 -1.95 -9.61 16.15
C THR A 116 -2.53 -9.31 14.78
N GLY A 117 -1.80 -8.60 13.91
CA GLY A 117 -2.27 -8.32 12.55
C GLY A 117 -2.38 -9.58 11.69
N ALA A 118 -1.44 -10.50 11.80
CA ALA A 118 -1.51 -11.80 11.13
C ALA A 118 -2.74 -12.60 11.60
N ALA A 119 -3.09 -12.55 12.90
CA ALA A 119 -4.28 -13.20 13.46
C ALA A 119 -5.58 -12.58 12.90
N VAL A 120 -5.67 -11.25 12.78
CA VAL A 120 -6.79 -10.58 12.13
C VAL A 120 -6.91 -11.03 10.66
N GLY A 121 -5.80 -11.06 9.94
CA GLY A 121 -5.75 -11.57 8.56
C GLY A 121 -6.15 -13.06 8.47
N LEU A 122 -5.72 -13.88 9.42
CA LEU A 122 -6.10 -15.29 9.51
C LEU A 122 -7.62 -15.44 9.70
N ILE A 123 -8.23 -14.66 10.59
CA ILE A 123 -9.68 -14.68 10.84
C ILE A 123 -10.43 -14.28 9.57
N ASN A 124 -10.04 -13.17 8.91
CA ASN A 124 -10.60 -12.76 7.62
C ASN A 124 -10.49 -13.89 6.58
N GLY A 125 -9.30 -14.47 6.47
CA GLY A 125 -9.03 -15.57 5.55
C GLY A 125 -9.90 -16.81 5.84
N ILE A 126 -10.12 -17.17 7.10
CA ILE A 126 -11.00 -18.30 7.49
C ILE A 126 -12.45 -17.98 7.12
N MET A 127 -12.96 -16.78 7.41
CA MET A 127 -14.32 -16.37 7.06
C MET A 127 -14.56 -16.49 5.54
N VAL A 128 -13.62 -16.05 4.73
CA VAL A 128 -13.74 -16.11 3.27
C VAL A 128 -13.57 -17.54 2.74
N THR A 129 -12.53 -18.27 3.19
CA THR A 129 -12.16 -19.54 2.57
C THR A 129 -12.92 -20.75 3.14
N LYS A 130 -13.17 -20.79 4.47
CA LYS A 130 -13.84 -21.90 5.14
C LYS A 130 -15.32 -21.67 5.34
N MET A 131 -15.70 -20.48 5.81
CA MET A 131 -17.10 -20.12 6.02
C MET A 131 -17.79 -19.69 4.74
N LYS A 132 -17.04 -19.48 3.64
CA LYS A 132 -17.56 -19.07 2.31
C LYS A 132 -18.34 -17.75 2.34
N ILE A 133 -18.03 -16.89 3.29
CA ILE A 133 -18.59 -15.53 3.34
C ILE A 133 -17.93 -14.71 2.23
N THR A 134 -18.74 -13.90 1.53
CA THR A 134 -18.22 -12.99 0.50
C THR A 134 -17.11 -12.09 1.08
N PRO A 135 -15.96 -11.93 0.41
CA PRO A 135 -14.81 -11.17 0.91
C PRO A 135 -15.17 -9.80 1.49
N PHE A 136 -15.95 -9.01 0.75
CA PHE A 136 -16.38 -7.69 1.18
C PHE A 136 -17.19 -7.73 2.48
N ILE A 137 -18.14 -8.67 2.63
CA ILE A 137 -18.96 -8.80 3.84
C ILE A 137 -18.11 -9.25 5.04
N ALA A 138 -17.24 -10.25 4.85
CA ALA A 138 -16.36 -10.74 5.90
C ALA A 138 -15.45 -9.63 6.44
N THR A 139 -14.77 -8.90 5.55
CA THR A 139 -13.84 -7.84 5.94
C THR A 139 -14.54 -6.60 6.46
N LEU A 140 -15.75 -6.27 5.98
CA LEU A 140 -16.58 -5.20 6.53
C LEU A 140 -17.02 -5.51 7.98
N GLY A 141 -17.47 -6.74 8.24
CA GLY A 141 -17.78 -7.17 9.61
C GLY A 141 -16.56 -7.09 10.52
N MET A 142 -15.42 -7.58 10.06
CA MET A 142 -14.18 -7.51 10.84
C MET A 142 -13.65 -6.08 11.02
N GLN A 143 -13.90 -5.19 10.05
CA GLN A 143 -13.62 -3.75 10.18
C GLN A 143 -14.35 -3.15 11.39
N MET A 144 -15.64 -3.46 11.54
CA MET A 144 -16.43 -3.01 12.69
C MET A 144 -15.92 -3.61 14.01
N VAL A 145 -15.55 -4.89 14.01
CA VAL A 145 -15.01 -5.57 15.19
C VAL A 145 -13.67 -4.95 15.61
N THR A 146 -12.72 -4.79 14.70
CA THR A 146 -11.39 -4.24 15.04
C THR A 146 -11.46 -2.78 15.45
N ALA A 147 -12.31 -1.97 14.78
CA ALA A 147 -12.54 -0.58 15.17
C ALA A 147 -13.20 -0.47 16.55
N GLY A 148 -14.24 -1.27 16.81
CA GLY A 148 -14.93 -1.32 18.10
C GLY A 148 -14.01 -1.77 19.23
N LEU A 149 -13.22 -2.83 19.04
CA LEU A 149 -12.27 -3.31 20.03
C LEU A 149 -11.18 -2.26 20.33
N ALA A 150 -10.69 -1.53 19.33
CA ALA A 150 -9.73 -0.45 19.52
C ALA A 150 -10.29 0.63 20.47
N ILE A 151 -11.54 1.03 20.30
CA ILE A 151 -12.21 2.02 21.15
C ILE A 151 -12.47 1.45 22.55
N VAL A 152 -12.99 0.23 22.66
CA VAL A 152 -13.31 -0.42 23.94
C VAL A 152 -12.05 -0.61 24.79
N ILE A 153 -10.94 -1.06 24.20
CA ILE A 153 -9.68 -1.26 24.94
C ILE A 153 -9.10 0.05 25.46
N THR A 154 -9.22 1.13 24.69
CA THR A 154 -8.61 2.42 25.03
C THR A 154 -9.54 3.38 25.76
N ASP A 155 -10.81 3.00 25.94
CA ASP A 155 -11.88 3.91 26.39
C ASP A 155 -11.93 5.21 25.56
N GLY A 156 -11.66 5.08 24.26
CA GLY A 156 -11.61 6.19 23.30
C GLY A 156 -10.41 7.13 23.46
N THR A 157 -9.49 6.88 24.39
CA THR A 157 -8.34 7.73 24.67
C THR A 157 -7.09 7.29 23.90
N PRO A 158 -6.18 8.22 23.52
CA PRO A 158 -4.93 7.86 22.87
C PRO A 158 -3.93 7.27 23.87
N ILE A 159 -3.10 6.31 23.41
CA ILE A 159 -1.97 5.76 24.14
C ILE A 159 -0.69 6.39 23.61
N TYR A 160 0.14 6.98 24.49
CA TYR A 160 1.38 7.65 24.10
C TYR A 160 2.60 6.75 24.34
N PHE A 161 3.56 6.76 23.39
CA PHE A 161 4.81 5.98 23.46
C PHE A 161 6.01 6.78 23.96
N THR A 162 5.77 7.94 24.59
CA THR A 162 6.82 8.88 25.03
C THR A 162 7.85 8.28 25.98
N GLN A 163 7.50 7.22 26.71
CA GLN A 163 8.38 6.53 27.65
C GLN A 163 9.29 5.50 26.98
N ILE A 164 9.05 5.16 25.69
CA ILE A 164 9.82 4.15 24.97
C ILE A 164 10.92 4.83 24.15
N GLN A 165 12.12 4.87 24.75
CA GLN A 165 13.27 5.50 24.08
C GLN A 165 13.57 4.86 22.72
N GLY A 166 13.81 5.71 21.72
CA GLY A 166 14.19 5.27 20.39
C GLY A 166 13.05 4.67 19.53
N TYR A 167 11.82 4.57 20.06
CA TYR A 167 10.70 4.02 19.30
C TYR A 167 10.40 4.83 18.02
N GLN A 168 10.50 6.15 18.08
CA GLN A 168 10.30 7.02 16.91
C GLN A 168 11.34 6.78 15.80
N ASN A 169 12.53 6.31 16.14
CA ASN A 169 13.57 6.05 15.16
C ASN A 169 13.24 4.89 14.20
N ILE A 170 12.29 4.02 14.56
CA ILE A 170 11.83 2.94 13.69
C ILE A 170 11.20 3.52 12.41
N ALA A 171 10.43 4.61 12.51
CA ALA A 171 9.86 5.28 11.35
C ALA A 171 10.68 6.49 10.90
N LEU A 172 11.14 7.34 11.84
CA LEU A 172 11.75 8.65 11.55
C LEU A 172 13.28 8.64 11.59
N GLY A 173 13.92 7.55 12.01
CA GLY A 173 15.37 7.41 11.96
C GLY A 173 15.90 7.67 10.54
N SER A 174 17.10 8.23 10.43
CA SER A 174 17.75 8.54 9.15
C SER A 174 19.13 7.88 9.11
N PRO A 175 19.21 6.59 8.75
CA PRO A 175 20.46 5.83 8.82
C PRO A 175 21.55 6.35 7.90
N PHE A 176 21.20 7.08 6.85
CA PHE A 176 22.10 7.67 5.87
C PHE A 176 22.33 9.18 6.06
N ALA A 177 21.85 9.78 7.17
CA ALA A 177 21.93 11.23 7.39
C ALA A 177 23.38 11.74 7.37
N GLY A 178 24.34 11.04 7.99
CA GLY A 178 25.74 11.42 7.99
C GLY A 178 26.33 11.44 6.58
N TRP A 179 26.14 10.38 5.82
CA TRP A 179 26.62 10.29 4.43
C TRP A 179 25.99 11.35 3.51
N LEU A 180 24.69 11.65 3.70
CA LEU A 180 24.01 12.70 2.94
C LEU A 180 24.48 14.10 3.35
N ALA A 181 24.85 14.29 4.61
CA ALA A 181 25.46 15.53 5.09
C ALA A 181 26.82 15.78 4.44
N ASP A 182 27.64 14.74 4.31
CA ASP A 182 28.94 14.83 3.63
C ASP A 182 28.82 15.21 2.14
N LEU A 183 27.68 14.88 1.52
CA LEU A 183 27.34 15.26 0.14
C LEU A 183 26.66 16.64 0.02
N GLY A 184 26.43 17.35 1.12
CA GLY A 184 25.75 18.65 1.13
C GLY A 184 24.23 18.60 0.88
N ILE A 185 23.59 17.41 1.02
CA ILE A 185 22.17 17.15 0.79
C ILE A 185 21.47 16.58 2.04
N ALA A 186 21.90 16.98 3.22
CA ALA A 186 21.37 16.52 4.52
C ALA A 186 19.84 16.70 4.66
N ASP A 187 19.29 17.76 4.04
CA ASP A 187 17.86 18.08 4.07
C ASP A 187 16.97 17.03 3.41
N TYR A 188 17.54 16.15 2.58
CA TYR A 188 16.85 15.06 1.89
C TYR A 188 17.08 13.70 2.55
N ALA A 189 17.33 13.67 3.85
CA ALA A 189 17.52 12.42 4.59
C ALA A 189 16.28 11.50 4.47
N ILE A 190 16.52 10.28 3.97
CA ILE A 190 15.47 9.27 3.79
C ILE A 190 15.24 8.57 5.13
N ASN A 191 14.00 8.59 5.60
CA ASN A 191 13.60 7.98 6.86
C ASN A 191 13.61 6.44 6.79
N THR A 192 13.97 5.79 7.90
CA THR A 192 14.01 4.34 8.05
C THR A 192 12.71 3.67 7.61
N GLY A 193 11.57 4.23 7.98
CA GLY A 193 10.27 3.68 7.60
C GLY A 193 10.03 3.66 6.08
N VAL A 194 10.53 4.65 5.35
CA VAL A 194 10.46 4.68 3.88
C VAL A 194 11.32 3.56 3.28
N ILE A 195 12.50 3.34 3.85
CA ILE A 195 13.40 2.24 3.44
C ILE A 195 12.71 0.89 3.68
N ILE A 196 12.08 0.70 4.86
CA ILE A 196 11.30 -0.51 5.18
C ILE A 196 10.19 -0.72 4.15
N MET A 197 9.45 0.31 3.77
CA MET A 197 8.41 0.22 2.73
C MET A 197 8.98 -0.31 1.41
N PHE A 198 10.09 0.25 0.93
CA PHE A 198 10.70 -0.19 -0.33
C PHE A 198 11.24 -1.62 -0.24
N LEU A 199 11.87 -1.99 0.86
CA LEU A 199 12.34 -3.36 1.10
C LEU A 199 11.19 -4.37 1.08
N LEU A 200 10.08 -4.06 1.76
CA LEU A 200 8.88 -4.88 1.76
C LEU A 200 8.25 -4.94 0.36
N ALA A 201 8.17 -3.82 -0.34
CA ALA A 201 7.63 -3.78 -1.71
C ALA A 201 8.48 -4.63 -2.67
N ILE A 202 9.80 -4.63 -2.54
CA ILE A 202 10.69 -5.47 -3.33
C ILE A 202 10.50 -6.95 -2.94
N LEU A 203 10.57 -7.28 -1.65
CA LEU A 203 10.44 -8.65 -1.15
C LEU A 203 9.11 -9.27 -1.58
N PHE A 204 8.00 -8.63 -1.24
CA PHE A 204 6.66 -9.11 -1.59
C PHE A 204 6.38 -8.98 -3.09
N GLY A 205 6.97 -8.00 -3.77
CA GLY A 205 6.90 -7.88 -5.23
C GLY A 205 7.58 -9.06 -5.94
N VAL A 206 8.77 -9.47 -5.49
CA VAL A 206 9.45 -10.67 -6.01
C VAL A 206 8.65 -11.93 -5.66
N MET A 207 8.14 -12.03 -4.43
CA MET A 207 7.30 -13.14 -4.01
C MET A 207 6.05 -13.27 -4.89
N LEU A 208 5.37 -12.18 -5.18
CA LEU A 208 4.19 -12.16 -6.05
C LEU A 208 4.53 -12.49 -7.51
N ALA A 209 5.65 -11.97 -8.05
CA ALA A 209 6.01 -12.10 -9.46
C ALA A 209 6.74 -13.41 -9.82
N LYS A 210 7.52 -13.97 -8.89
CA LYS A 210 8.48 -15.04 -9.19
C LYS A 210 8.20 -16.38 -8.50
N THR A 211 7.39 -16.41 -7.42
CA THR A 211 7.15 -17.65 -6.67
C THR A 211 5.88 -18.39 -7.12
N ALA A 212 5.74 -19.65 -6.69
CA ALA A 212 4.52 -20.43 -6.87
C ALA A 212 3.32 -19.77 -6.19
N PHE A 213 3.53 -19.14 -5.02
CA PHE A 213 2.51 -18.43 -4.29
C PHE A 213 1.84 -17.36 -5.17
N GLY A 214 2.62 -16.46 -5.75
CA GLY A 214 2.06 -15.42 -6.62
C GLY A 214 1.35 -16.00 -7.85
N ARG A 215 1.94 -17.01 -8.52
CA ARG A 215 1.29 -17.68 -9.67
C ARG A 215 -0.09 -18.25 -9.31
N TYR A 216 -0.21 -18.87 -8.14
CA TYR A 216 -1.50 -19.41 -7.69
C TYR A 216 -2.51 -18.31 -7.38
N LEU A 217 -2.11 -17.18 -6.78
CA LEU A 217 -3.02 -16.06 -6.54
C LEU A 217 -3.56 -15.48 -7.86
N TYR A 218 -2.71 -15.29 -8.87
CA TYR A 218 -3.14 -14.84 -10.20
C TYR A 218 -4.08 -15.86 -10.87
N ALA A 219 -3.79 -17.15 -10.75
CA ALA A 219 -4.64 -18.22 -11.29
C ALA A 219 -6.03 -18.21 -10.62
N ILE A 220 -6.08 -18.09 -9.28
CA ILE A 220 -7.32 -18.00 -8.49
C ILE A 220 -8.15 -16.81 -8.96
N GLY A 221 -7.54 -15.63 -9.12
CA GLY A 221 -8.25 -14.43 -9.55
C GLY A 221 -8.69 -14.48 -11.02
N ASN A 222 -8.02 -15.24 -11.88
CA ASN A 222 -8.45 -15.43 -13.26
C ASN A 222 -9.67 -16.37 -13.38
N ASN A 223 -9.58 -17.53 -12.73
CA ASN A 223 -10.68 -18.49 -12.66
C ASN A 223 -10.48 -19.45 -11.48
N ARG A 224 -11.24 -19.22 -10.43
CA ARG A 224 -11.16 -19.97 -9.18
C ARG A 224 -11.46 -21.47 -9.37
N GLU A 225 -12.50 -21.79 -10.15
CA GLU A 225 -12.93 -23.18 -10.35
C GLU A 225 -11.93 -23.96 -11.22
N SER A 226 -11.47 -23.38 -12.33
CA SER A 226 -10.44 -23.99 -13.16
C SER A 226 -9.15 -24.24 -12.38
N THR A 227 -8.77 -23.31 -11.50
CA THR A 227 -7.59 -23.44 -10.63
C THR A 227 -7.76 -24.60 -9.64
N ARG A 228 -8.96 -24.76 -9.08
CA ARG A 228 -9.26 -25.89 -8.18
C ARG A 228 -9.23 -27.23 -8.91
N LEU A 229 -9.80 -27.30 -10.10
CA LEU A 229 -9.79 -28.49 -10.95
C LEU A 229 -8.35 -28.89 -11.37
N SER A 230 -7.43 -27.93 -11.43
CA SER A 230 -6.00 -28.19 -11.67
C SER A 230 -5.25 -28.72 -10.44
N GLY A 231 -5.95 -29.09 -9.35
CA GLY A 231 -5.36 -29.67 -8.14
C GLY A 231 -4.75 -28.66 -7.17
N ILE A 232 -4.90 -27.34 -7.41
CA ILE A 232 -4.38 -26.30 -6.52
C ILE A 232 -5.32 -26.10 -5.33
N LYS A 233 -4.78 -26.11 -4.10
CA LYS A 233 -5.53 -25.87 -2.86
C LYS A 233 -5.89 -24.39 -2.73
N VAL A 234 -6.91 -23.92 -3.47
CA VAL A 234 -7.35 -22.51 -3.54
C VAL A 234 -7.53 -21.89 -2.15
N ASP A 235 -8.26 -22.54 -1.26
CA ASP A 235 -8.57 -22.04 0.08
C ASP A 235 -7.29 -21.76 0.90
N LYS A 236 -6.23 -22.59 0.76
CA LYS A 236 -4.95 -22.38 1.44
C LYS A 236 -4.26 -21.11 0.97
N TRP A 237 -4.16 -20.91 -0.34
CA TRP A 237 -3.41 -19.80 -0.92
C TRP A 237 -4.13 -18.46 -0.73
N GLU A 238 -5.45 -18.49 -0.83
CA GLU A 238 -6.28 -17.30 -0.55
C GLU A 238 -6.21 -16.91 0.95
N LEU A 239 -6.28 -17.86 1.86
CA LEU A 239 -6.08 -17.63 3.30
C LEU A 239 -4.72 -16.99 3.59
N LEU A 240 -3.65 -17.46 2.95
CA LEU A 240 -2.32 -16.85 3.09
C LEU A 240 -2.27 -15.42 2.56
N ALA A 241 -3.03 -15.07 1.52
CA ALA A 241 -3.12 -13.69 1.02
C ALA A 241 -3.69 -12.75 2.09
N TYR A 242 -4.73 -13.17 2.82
CA TYR A 242 -5.27 -12.40 3.95
C TYR A 242 -4.31 -12.30 5.13
N ILE A 243 -3.55 -13.34 5.45
CA ILE A 243 -2.51 -13.29 6.50
C ILE A 243 -1.44 -12.25 6.11
N VAL A 244 -1.01 -12.23 4.84
CA VAL A 244 -0.06 -11.22 4.34
C VAL A 244 -0.67 -9.82 4.48
N ALA A 245 -1.94 -9.62 4.11
CA ALA A 245 -2.61 -8.32 4.24
C ALA A 245 -2.65 -7.85 5.69
N GLY A 246 -3.05 -8.70 6.63
CA GLY A 246 -3.06 -8.39 8.06
C GLY A 246 -1.66 -8.13 8.64
N SER A 247 -0.64 -8.87 8.18
CA SER A 247 0.75 -8.62 8.58
C SER A 247 1.26 -7.28 8.06
N MET A 248 0.90 -6.87 6.84
CA MET A 248 1.24 -5.55 6.30
C MET A 248 0.50 -4.43 7.04
N ALA A 249 -0.76 -4.64 7.41
CA ALA A 249 -1.49 -3.73 8.30
C ALA A 249 -0.77 -3.54 9.63
N ALA A 250 -0.21 -4.62 10.21
CA ALA A 250 0.57 -4.55 11.45
C ALA A 250 1.84 -3.72 11.27
N VAL A 251 2.62 -3.96 10.21
CA VAL A 251 3.82 -3.15 9.94
C VAL A 251 3.47 -1.68 9.73
N ALA A 252 2.40 -1.39 8.99
CA ALA A 252 1.91 -0.02 8.84
C ALA A 252 1.52 0.61 10.18
N GLY A 253 0.88 -0.15 11.08
CA GLY A 253 0.53 0.29 12.44
C GLY A 253 1.75 0.61 13.31
N ILE A 254 2.78 -0.25 13.27
CA ILE A 254 4.05 -0.03 13.97
C ILE A 254 4.71 1.27 13.49
N LEU A 255 4.80 1.47 12.17
CA LEU A 255 5.42 2.67 11.59
C LEU A 255 4.58 3.93 11.82
N MET A 256 3.25 3.80 11.82
CA MET A 256 2.36 4.92 12.11
C MET A 256 2.47 5.37 13.55
N THR A 257 2.44 4.45 14.52
CA THR A 257 2.62 4.76 15.94
C THR A 257 4.02 5.27 16.26
N SER A 258 5.04 4.71 15.62
CA SER A 258 6.42 5.19 15.72
C SER A 258 6.54 6.63 15.19
N ARG A 259 5.93 6.94 14.04
CA ARG A 259 5.92 8.29 13.46
C ARG A 259 5.20 9.31 14.34
N MET A 260 4.02 8.95 14.86
CA MET A 260 3.16 9.86 15.63
C MET A 260 3.47 9.85 17.13
N ASN A 261 4.28 8.90 17.58
CA ASN A 261 4.54 8.62 19.00
C ASN A 261 3.27 8.39 19.84
N THR A 262 2.19 7.97 19.17
CA THR A 262 0.88 7.76 19.80
C THR A 262 0.04 6.79 18.99
N ALA A 263 -0.85 6.06 19.65
CA ALA A 263 -1.90 5.24 19.06
C ALA A 263 -3.26 5.86 19.33
N TYR A 264 -3.96 6.28 18.27
CA TYR A 264 -5.35 6.73 18.34
C TYR A 264 -6.29 5.59 17.92
N PRO A 265 -7.43 5.40 18.61
CA PRO A 265 -8.36 4.31 18.27
C PRO A 265 -9.07 4.47 16.92
N SER A 266 -8.83 5.57 16.19
CA SER A 266 -9.38 5.83 14.85
C SER A 266 -8.31 6.16 13.80
N ILE A 267 -7.03 5.91 14.10
CA ILE A 267 -5.88 6.35 13.29
C ILE A 267 -5.89 5.81 11.85
N GLY A 268 -6.46 4.63 11.63
CA GLY A 268 -6.48 3.94 10.34
C GLY A 268 -7.74 4.15 9.52
N SER A 269 -8.71 4.94 10.01
CA SER A 269 -9.97 5.18 9.29
C SER A 269 -9.74 5.86 7.94
N GLY A 270 -10.24 5.25 6.85
CA GLY A 270 -10.09 5.73 5.48
C GLY A 270 -8.84 5.21 4.75
N TYR A 271 -7.86 4.65 5.46
CA TYR A 271 -6.66 4.08 4.81
C TYR A 271 -6.96 2.84 3.98
N GLU A 272 -8.01 2.08 4.31
CA GLU A 272 -8.49 0.95 3.52
C GLU A 272 -8.86 1.37 2.11
N MET A 273 -9.57 2.50 1.98
CA MET A 273 -9.97 3.03 0.67
C MET A 273 -8.75 3.52 -0.11
N ASN A 274 -7.80 4.18 0.57
CA ASN A 274 -6.56 4.63 -0.07
C ASN A 274 -5.74 3.45 -0.58
N ALA A 275 -5.64 2.35 0.18
CA ALA A 275 -4.88 1.17 -0.20
C ALA A 275 -5.50 0.46 -1.42
N VAL A 276 -6.83 0.27 -1.43
CA VAL A 276 -7.55 -0.29 -2.57
C VAL A 276 -7.45 0.62 -3.79
N ALA A 277 -7.66 1.93 -3.61
CA ALA A 277 -7.51 2.92 -4.68
C ALA A 277 -6.11 2.91 -5.29
N ALA A 278 -5.07 2.85 -4.45
CA ALA A 278 -3.69 2.75 -4.91
C ALA A 278 -3.45 1.51 -5.78
N CYS A 279 -4.00 0.35 -5.39
CA CYS A 279 -3.94 -0.86 -6.19
C CYS A 279 -4.64 -0.69 -7.56
N VAL A 280 -5.85 -0.13 -7.57
CA VAL A 280 -6.66 0.05 -8.79
C VAL A 280 -6.02 1.09 -9.73
N ILE A 281 -5.65 2.27 -9.21
CA ILE A 281 -4.93 3.31 -9.96
C ILE A 281 -3.60 2.73 -10.49
N GLY A 282 -2.95 1.87 -9.70
CA GLY A 282 -1.76 1.13 -10.06
C GLY A 282 -1.98 0.03 -11.10
N GLY A 283 -3.22 -0.17 -11.58
CA GLY A 283 -3.58 -1.11 -12.63
C GLY A 283 -3.93 -2.51 -12.15
N ALA A 284 -4.18 -2.73 -10.86
CA ALA A 284 -4.75 -3.96 -10.37
C ALA A 284 -6.26 -4.02 -10.68
N SER A 285 -6.74 -5.23 -10.99
CA SER A 285 -8.14 -5.46 -11.32
C SER A 285 -8.91 -5.91 -10.08
N LEU A 286 -10.00 -5.23 -9.75
CA LEU A 286 -10.91 -5.68 -8.69
C LEU A 286 -11.60 -7.02 -9.01
N ALA A 287 -11.67 -7.41 -10.29
CA ALA A 287 -12.13 -8.74 -10.69
C ALA A 287 -11.08 -9.84 -10.50
N GLY A 288 -9.88 -9.51 -10.01
CA GLY A 288 -8.76 -10.43 -9.83
C GLY A 288 -7.91 -10.66 -11.07
N GLY A 289 -6.91 -11.51 -10.93
CA GLY A 289 -6.04 -12.01 -11.99
C GLY A 289 -5.03 -11.02 -12.57
N LYS A 290 -5.07 -9.74 -12.16
CA LYS A 290 -4.19 -8.67 -12.68
C LYS A 290 -3.79 -7.71 -11.58
N GLY A 291 -2.54 -7.28 -11.63
CA GLY A 291 -1.96 -6.30 -10.71
C GLY A 291 -0.44 -6.46 -10.66
N THR A 292 0.27 -5.42 -10.29
CA THR A 292 1.73 -5.47 -10.11
C THR A 292 2.12 -4.66 -8.86
N MET A 293 3.15 -5.11 -8.15
CA MET A 293 3.64 -4.40 -6.98
C MET A 293 4.14 -2.99 -7.34
N LYS A 294 4.81 -2.85 -8.47
CA LYS A 294 5.25 -1.53 -8.97
C LYS A 294 4.07 -0.59 -9.17
N GLY A 295 2.98 -1.10 -9.77
CA GLY A 295 1.76 -0.33 -9.95
C GLY A 295 1.15 0.10 -8.61
N ALA A 296 0.98 -0.81 -7.65
CA ALA A 296 0.42 -0.51 -6.34
C ALA A 296 1.22 0.57 -5.59
N ILE A 297 2.56 0.49 -5.62
CA ILE A 297 3.42 1.53 -5.01
C ILE A 297 3.29 2.86 -5.73
N LEU A 298 3.26 2.89 -7.08
CA LEU A 298 3.03 4.13 -7.83
C LEU A 298 1.65 4.73 -7.51
N GLY A 299 0.61 3.89 -7.38
CA GLY A 299 -0.70 4.31 -6.95
C GLY A 299 -0.69 4.90 -5.53
N ALA A 300 0.07 4.30 -4.61
CA ALA A 300 0.24 4.83 -3.26
C ALA A 300 0.94 6.20 -3.26
N PHE A 301 1.91 6.42 -4.15
CA PHE A 301 2.51 7.74 -4.37
C PHE A 301 1.47 8.75 -4.87
N ILE A 302 0.65 8.39 -5.85
CA ILE A 302 -0.41 9.25 -6.37
C ILE A 302 -1.37 9.66 -5.26
N MET A 303 -1.84 8.72 -4.44
CA MET A 303 -2.73 9.02 -3.31
C MET A 303 -2.07 9.93 -2.27
N SER A 304 -0.79 9.72 -1.98
CA SER A 304 -0.05 10.54 -1.01
C SER A 304 0.24 11.94 -1.53
N VAL A 305 0.62 12.08 -2.80
CA VAL A 305 0.82 13.37 -3.46
C VAL A 305 -0.49 14.16 -3.51
N LEU A 306 -1.60 13.50 -3.85
CA LEU A 306 -2.92 14.12 -3.88
C LEU A 306 -3.31 14.69 -2.51
N THR A 307 -3.30 13.84 -1.47
CA THR A 307 -3.71 14.26 -0.12
C THR A 307 -2.78 15.31 0.47
N ASN A 308 -1.46 15.21 0.23
CA ASN A 308 -0.49 16.20 0.66
C ASN A 308 -0.69 17.54 -0.08
N GLY A 309 -0.81 17.50 -1.41
CA GLY A 309 -1.01 18.70 -2.23
C GLY A 309 -2.29 19.45 -1.87
N LEU A 310 -3.41 18.73 -1.68
CA LEU A 310 -4.67 19.34 -1.23
C LEU A 310 -4.53 19.99 0.15
N ARG A 311 -3.77 19.37 1.06
CA ARG A 311 -3.47 19.93 2.39
C ARG A 311 -2.66 21.22 2.29
N LEU A 312 -1.66 21.28 1.41
CA LEU A 312 -0.86 22.48 1.17
C LEU A 312 -1.69 23.63 0.60
N LEU A 313 -2.72 23.31 -0.17
CA LEU A 313 -3.70 24.28 -0.68
C LEU A 313 -4.78 24.64 0.35
N SER A 314 -4.62 24.22 1.60
CA SER A 314 -5.59 24.45 2.70
C SER A 314 -7.00 23.93 2.41
N VAL A 315 -7.13 22.92 1.55
CA VAL A 315 -8.40 22.24 1.31
C VAL A 315 -8.79 21.47 2.55
N SER A 316 -10.02 21.67 3.06
CA SER A 316 -10.47 21.01 4.28
C SER A 316 -10.54 19.48 4.11
N THR A 317 -10.43 18.76 5.23
CA THR A 317 -10.37 17.28 5.25
C THR A 317 -11.61 16.65 4.62
N GLU A 318 -12.76 17.31 4.75
CA GLU A 318 -14.04 16.87 4.18
C GLU A 318 -13.99 16.89 2.64
N TRP A 319 -13.51 17.99 2.06
CA TRP A 319 -13.31 18.10 0.61
C TRP A 319 -12.23 17.16 0.09
N GLN A 320 -11.16 16.90 0.87
CA GLN A 320 -10.17 15.89 0.52
C GLN A 320 -10.82 14.50 0.37
N LYS A 321 -11.74 14.12 1.28
CA LYS A 321 -12.50 12.86 1.18
C LYS A 321 -13.38 12.81 -0.07
N VAL A 322 -14.10 13.90 -0.39
CA VAL A 322 -14.94 13.99 -1.59
C VAL A 322 -14.09 13.80 -2.86
N LEU A 323 -13.01 14.53 -2.98
CA LEU A 323 -12.12 14.45 -4.15
C LEU A 323 -11.49 13.06 -4.30
N THR A 324 -11.04 12.47 -3.19
CA THR A 324 -10.53 11.10 -3.18
C THR A 324 -11.57 10.10 -3.66
N GLY A 325 -12.81 10.21 -3.17
CA GLY A 325 -13.92 9.35 -3.61
C GLY A 325 -14.21 9.47 -5.11
N VAL A 326 -14.26 10.69 -5.63
CA VAL A 326 -14.45 10.95 -7.08
C VAL A 326 -13.34 10.33 -7.90
N ILE A 327 -12.08 10.48 -7.48
CA ILE A 327 -10.92 9.91 -8.18
C ILE A 327 -11.00 8.38 -8.20
N ILE A 328 -11.39 7.75 -7.10
CA ILE A 328 -11.57 6.29 -7.04
C ILE A 328 -12.63 5.84 -8.04
N ILE A 329 -13.79 6.51 -8.08
CA ILE A 329 -14.89 6.18 -9.01
C ILE A 329 -14.40 6.30 -10.46
N ILE A 330 -13.72 7.39 -10.81
CA ILE A 330 -13.18 7.60 -12.15
C ILE A 330 -12.16 6.50 -12.50
N ALA A 331 -11.23 6.18 -11.60
CA ALA A 331 -10.22 5.15 -11.82
C ALA A 331 -10.84 3.77 -12.08
N VAL A 332 -11.83 3.38 -11.28
CA VAL A 332 -12.57 2.12 -11.45
C VAL A 332 -13.37 2.12 -12.76
N TYR A 333 -14.01 3.23 -13.10
CA TYR A 333 -14.76 3.36 -14.37
C TYR A 333 -13.84 3.18 -15.58
N ILE A 334 -12.67 3.80 -15.57
CA ILE A 334 -11.68 3.66 -16.65
C ILE A 334 -11.22 2.20 -16.79
N ASP A 335 -10.99 1.48 -15.67
CA ASP A 335 -10.62 0.06 -15.69
C ASP A 335 -11.72 -0.80 -16.35
N ILE A 336 -12.99 -0.56 -15.99
CA ILE A 336 -14.14 -1.28 -16.54
C ILE A 336 -14.29 -1.04 -18.05
N VAL A 337 -14.22 0.22 -18.49
CA VAL A 337 -14.34 0.58 -19.92
C VAL A 337 -13.17 0.02 -20.74
N GLY A 338 -11.96 0.09 -20.20
CA GLY A 338 -10.76 -0.47 -20.83
C GLY A 338 -10.86 -1.99 -21.05
N LYS A 339 -11.54 -2.72 -20.16
CA LYS A 339 -11.80 -4.16 -20.31
C LYS A 339 -12.85 -4.47 -21.39
N ARG A 340 -13.92 -3.68 -21.45
CA ARG A 340 -14.97 -3.88 -22.46
C ARG A 340 -14.43 -3.76 -23.89
N LYS A 341 -13.52 -2.79 -24.14
CA LYS A 341 -12.88 -2.61 -25.46
C LYS A 341 -11.89 -3.73 -25.85
N LYS A 342 -11.43 -4.54 -24.91
CA LYS A 342 -10.51 -5.68 -25.21
C LYS A 342 -11.25 -6.99 -25.44
N ASN A 343 -12.49 -7.12 -25.02
CA ASN A 343 -13.28 -8.34 -25.10
C ASN A 343 -14.39 -8.27 -26.18
N GLY A 344 -14.57 -7.16 -26.83
CA GLY A 344 -15.36 -6.96 -28.07
C GLY A 344 -14.45 -6.67 -29.26
#